data_675ddc3f10099ac047111a0c9351b53d
#
_entry.id   675ddc3f10099ac047111a0c9351b53d
#
_cell.length_a   1.000
_cell.length_b   1.000
_cell.length_c   1.000
_cell.angle_alpha   90.00
_cell.angle_beta   90.00
_cell.angle_gamma   90.00
#
_symmetry.space_group_name_H-M   'P 1'
#
loop_
_entity.id
_entity.type
_entity.pdbx_description
1 polymer ?
#
loop_
_entity_poly.entity_id
_entity_poly.type
_entity_poly.pdbx_seq_one_letter_code
_entity_poly.pdbx_strand_id
1 'polypeptide(L)'
;MLRPKSERERGNVDFPVLTMFLLVLILIFGFAWISLKLMAVQRANLEGWMQSLLKDSIQTAVNVPLPQGIQIDQTELESSVLQLFAQKLKVSTGNITVQTFTVYSNADANSPAPPGISGAIPGRSVYVSLQVTWTMPPLMGISYTGTYPVCALVALPSYFAPGQQWN
;
A
#
# COMPACT_ATOMS: atom_id res chain seq x y z
N MET A 1 35.49 34.44 62.55
CA MET A 1 35.78 33.26 61.71
C MET A 1 34.45 32.75 61.14
N LEU A 2 34.11 33.16 59.94
CA LEU A 2 32.90 32.65 59.23
C LEU A 2 33.32 31.44 58.41
N ARG A 3 32.79 30.23 58.71
CA ARG A 3 32.98 29.03 57.94
C ARG A 3 32.23 29.20 56.58
N PRO A 4 32.86 28.92 55.46
CA PRO A 4 32.16 28.93 54.17
C PRO A 4 31.10 27.81 54.16
N LYS A 5 29.85 28.19 53.86
CA LYS A 5 28.73 27.31 53.69
C LYS A 5 29.06 26.34 52.58
N SER A 6 29.03 25.06 52.85
CA SER A 6 29.63 23.98 52.12
C SER A 6 29.06 23.84 50.70
N GLU A 7 29.97 23.58 49.76
CA GLU A 7 29.72 23.18 48.37
C GLU A 7 28.84 21.92 48.22
N ARG A 8 28.48 21.24 49.31
CA ARG A 8 27.60 20.07 49.36
C ARG A 8 26.12 20.36 48.98
N GLU A 9 25.65 21.60 49.08
CA GLU A 9 24.27 21.92 48.74
C GLU A 9 24.05 22.15 47.25
N ARG A 10 25.10 22.45 46.47
CA ARG A 10 24.97 22.66 45.00
C ARG A 10 24.77 21.36 44.23
N GLY A 11 25.33 20.23 44.68
CA GLY A 11 25.21 18.95 44.00
C GLY A 11 23.82 18.29 44.09
N ASN A 12 23.05 18.66 45.15
CA ASN A 12 21.74 18.03 45.37
C ASN A 12 20.59 18.64 44.55
N VAL A 13 20.77 19.85 44.03
CA VAL A 13 19.72 20.50 43.19
C VAL A 13 19.86 20.11 41.74
N ASP A 14 21.06 19.79 41.26
CA ASP A 14 21.32 19.46 39.88
C ASP A 14 20.84 18.01 39.53
N PHE A 15 20.85 17.11 40.50
CA PHE A 15 20.46 15.72 40.31
C PHE A 15 18.96 15.55 39.96
N PRO A 16 18.00 16.14 40.71
CA PRO A 16 16.58 16.07 40.34
C PRO A 16 16.25 16.77 39.01
N VAL A 17 16.95 17.86 38.68
CA VAL A 17 16.78 18.56 37.42
C VAL A 17 17.26 17.69 36.25
N LEU A 18 18.43 17.05 36.39
CA LEU A 18 18.96 16.12 35.39
C LEU A 18 18.05 14.91 35.21
N THR A 19 17.52 14.35 36.30
CA THR A 19 16.60 13.21 36.26
C THR A 19 15.29 13.58 35.55
N MET A 20 14.76 14.75 35.83
CA MET A 20 13.54 15.25 35.17
C MET A 20 13.76 15.50 33.69
N PHE A 21 14.91 16.03 33.29
CA PHE A 21 15.29 16.22 31.88
C PHE A 21 15.43 14.88 31.16
N LEU A 22 16.08 13.88 31.75
CA LEU A 22 16.18 12.53 31.20
C LEU A 22 14.81 11.87 31.02
N LEU A 23 13.92 12.03 32.01
CA LEU A 23 12.54 11.52 31.89
C LEU A 23 11.78 12.14 30.72
N VAL A 24 11.88 13.45 30.54
CA VAL A 24 11.26 14.17 29.43
C VAL A 24 11.84 13.68 28.10
N LEU A 25 13.15 13.50 27.98
CA LEU A 25 13.77 12.93 26.77
C LEU A 25 13.27 11.53 26.48
N ILE A 26 13.19 10.64 27.47
CA ILE A 26 12.69 9.28 27.30
C ILE A 26 11.23 9.30 26.83
N LEU A 27 10.40 10.18 27.37
CA LEU A 27 9.01 10.34 26.93
C LEU A 27 8.92 10.82 25.48
N ILE A 28 9.72 11.82 25.09
CA ILE A 28 9.73 12.34 23.72
C ILE A 28 10.18 11.26 22.73
N PHE A 29 11.30 10.59 23.02
CA PHE A 29 11.82 9.52 22.16
C PHE A 29 10.88 8.30 22.12
N GLY A 30 10.30 7.92 23.27
CA GLY A 30 9.31 6.85 23.35
C GLY A 30 8.07 7.14 22.53
N PHE A 31 7.54 8.36 22.64
CA PHE A 31 6.39 8.79 21.85
C PHE A 31 6.71 8.84 20.35
N ALA A 32 7.86 9.37 19.95
CA ALA A 32 8.31 9.39 18.57
C ALA A 32 8.45 7.98 17.98
N TRP A 33 9.04 7.05 18.76
CA TRP A 33 9.19 5.65 18.37
C TRP A 33 7.84 4.95 18.17
N ILE A 34 6.90 5.12 19.10
CA ILE A 34 5.55 4.55 19.01
C ILE A 34 4.83 5.11 17.79
N SER A 35 4.93 6.41 17.54
CA SER A 35 4.31 7.06 16.39
C SER A 35 4.84 6.52 15.07
N LEU A 36 6.15 6.33 14.95
CA LEU A 36 6.78 5.73 13.77
C LEU A 36 6.32 4.29 13.54
N LYS A 37 6.24 3.48 14.60
CA LYS A 37 5.74 2.11 14.51
C LYS A 37 4.28 2.06 14.08
N LEU A 38 3.44 2.94 14.64
CA LEU A 38 2.03 3.04 14.28
C LEU A 38 1.85 3.42 12.81
N MET A 39 2.62 4.39 12.32
CA MET A 39 2.61 4.78 10.91
C MET A 39 3.02 3.63 9.98
N ALA A 40 4.04 2.85 10.35
CA ALA A 40 4.49 1.69 9.57
C ALA A 40 3.40 0.61 9.48
N VAL A 41 2.73 0.31 10.60
CA VAL A 41 1.62 -0.65 10.63
C VAL A 41 0.42 -0.15 9.81
N GLN A 42 0.07 1.12 9.93
CA GLN A 42 -1.02 1.71 9.14
C GLN A 42 -0.71 1.68 7.65
N ARG A 43 0.54 1.96 7.27
CA ARG A 43 0.99 1.87 5.87
C ARG A 43 0.84 0.44 5.32
N ALA A 44 1.32 -0.56 6.04
CA ALA A 44 1.22 -1.96 5.63
C ALA A 44 -0.24 -2.43 5.50
N ASN A 45 -1.10 -2.03 6.44
CA ASN A 45 -2.54 -2.33 6.38
C ASN A 45 -3.20 -1.65 5.18
N LEU A 46 -2.83 -0.40 4.87
CA LEU A 46 -3.35 0.35 3.73
C LEU A 46 -2.92 -0.29 2.40
N GLU A 47 -1.66 -0.68 2.28
CA GLU A 47 -1.15 -1.39 1.09
C GLU A 47 -1.89 -2.71 0.88
N GLY A 48 -2.08 -3.51 1.93
CA GLY A 48 -2.85 -4.77 1.87
C GLY A 48 -4.32 -4.55 1.49
N TRP A 49 -4.95 -3.51 2.02
CA TRP A 49 -6.32 -3.14 1.67
C TRP A 49 -6.42 -2.69 0.21
N MET A 50 -5.50 -1.84 -0.27
CA MET A 50 -5.46 -1.41 -1.68
C MET A 50 -5.24 -2.59 -2.63
N GLN A 51 -4.37 -3.55 -2.27
CA GLN A 51 -4.17 -4.77 -3.05
C GLN A 51 -5.46 -5.60 -3.13
N SER A 52 -6.18 -5.72 -2.03
CA SER A 52 -7.47 -6.41 -1.98
C SER A 52 -8.51 -5.74 -2.88
N LEU A 53 -8.61 -4.40 -2.85
CA LEU A 53 -9.49 -3.64 -3.73
C LEU A 53 -9.11 -3.78 -5.20
N LEU A 54 -7.81 -3.80 -5.52
CA LEU A 54 -7.34 -3.99 -6.88
C LEU A 54 -7.72 -5.38 -7.40
N LYS A 55 -7.49 -6.44 -6.62
CA LYS A 55 -7.92 -7.81 -6.96
C LYS A 55 -9.42 -7.88 -7.24
N ASP A 56 -10.23 -7.31 -6.36
CA ASP A 56 -11.67 -7.27 -6.52
C ASP A 56 -12.11 -6.46 -7.75
N SER A 57 -11.40 -5.38 -8.08
CA SER A 57 -11.66 -4.58 -9.28
C SER A 57 -11.33 -5.36 -10.57
N ILE A 58 -10.22 -6.09 -10.59
CA ILE A 58 -9.87 -6.97 -11.71
C ILE A 58 -10.93 -8.07 -11.86
N GLN A 59 -11.30 -8.75 -10.77
CA GLN A 59 -12.32 -9.78 -10.80
C GLN A 59 -13.67 -9.26 -11.30
N THR A 60 -14.06 -8.07 -10.87
CA THR A 60 -15.31 -7.44 -11.31
C THR A 60 -15.26 -7.09 -12.79
N ALA A 61 -14.15 -6.52 -13.28
CA ALA A 61 -13.97 -6.15 -14.69
C ALA A 61 -14.00 -7.37 -15.60
N VAL A 62 -13.37 -8.47 -15.15
CA VAL A 62 -13.33 -9.72 -15.92
C VAL A 62 -14.66 -10.47 -15.89
N ASN A 63 -15.44 -10.37 -14.82
CA ASN A 63 -16.72 -11.08 -14.67
C ASN A 63 -17.90 -10.38 -15.38
N VAL A 64 -17.68 -9.21 -16.02
CA VAL A 64 -18.73 -8.62 -16.87
C VAL A 64 -18.99 -9.56 -18.03
N PRO A 65 -20.24 -10.06 -18.21
CA PRO A 65 -20.57 -10.95 -19.32
C PRO A 65 -20.44 -10.17 -20.63
N LEU A 66 -19.43 -10.52 -21.41
CA LEU A 66 -19.28 -9.97 -22.75
C LEU A 66 -20.19 -10.73 -23.70
N PRO A 67 -20.84 -10.04 -24.67
CA PRO A 67 -21.53 -10.71 -25.76
C PRO A 67 -20.58 -11.68 -26.47
N GLN A 68 -21.11 -12.85 -26.85
CA GLN A 68 -20.31 -13.87 -27.54
C GLN A 68 -19.65 -13.26 -28.78
N GLY A 69 -18.35 -13.42 -28.95
CA GLY A 69 -17.59 -12.99 -30.13
C GLY A 69 -16.88 -11.64 -30.01
N ILE A 70 -16.98 -10.93 -28.86
CA ILE A 70 -16.20 -9.70 -28.66
C ILE A 70 -14.87 -10.07 -28.05
N GLN A 71 -13.78 -9.72 -28.74
CA GLN A 71 -12.43 -9.71 -28.12
C GLN A 71 -12.37 -8.52 -27.17
N ILE A 72 -11.99 -8.77 -25.92
CA ILE A 72 -11.72 -7.67 -25.00
C ILE A 72 -10.36 -7.11 -25.40
N ASP A 73 -10.32 -5.85 -25.81
CA ASP A 73 -9.07 -5.12 -25.98
C ASP A 73 -8.43 -4.94 -24.58
N GLN A 74 -7.13 -5.21 -24.51
CA GLN A 74 -6.35 -5.02 -23.30
C GLN A 74 -6.50 -3.59 -22.75
N THR A 75 -6.58 -2.61 -23.64
CA THR A 75 -6.76 -1.18 -23.30
C THR A 75 -8.12 -0.92 -22.64
N GLU A 76 -9.17 -1.58 -23.14
CA GLU A 76 -10.52 -1.46 -22.58
C GLU A 76 -10.60 -2.11 -21.18
N LEU A 77 -9.98 -3.28 -21.03
CA LEU A 77 -9.89 -3.94 -19.73
C LEU A 77 -9.10 -3.09 -18.72
N GLU A 78 -7.96 -2.54 -19.13
CA GLU A 78 -7.14 -1.66 -18.30
C GLU A 78 -7.96 -0.45 -17.82
N SER A 79 -8.65 0.23 -18.75
CA SER A 79 -9.47 1.39 -18.44
C SER A 79 -10.61 1.05 -17.47
N SER A 80 -11.25 -0.10 -17.65
CA SER A 80 -12.33 -0.59 -16.79
C SER A 80 -11.83 -0.92 -15.38
N VAL A 81 -10.70 -1.61 -15.28
CA VAL A 81 -10.05 -1.91 -13.97
C VAL A 81 -9.69 -0.64 -13.24
N LEU A 82 -9.10 0.35 -13.94
CA LEU A 82 -8.72 1.62 -13.34
C LEU A 82 -9.92 2.41 -12.84
N GLN A 83 -10.99 2.49 -13.62
CA GLN A 83 -12.22 3.17 -13.22
C GLN A 83 -12.84 2.51 -11.97
N LEU A 84 -12.98 1.19 -11.97
CA LEU A 84 -13.52 0.45 -10.84
C LEU A 84 -12.66 0.60 -9.59
N PHE A 85 -11.34 0.52 -9.75
CA PHE A 85 -10.42 0.69 -8.63
C PHE A 85 -10.46 2.12 -8.07
N ALA A 86 -10.42 3.15 -8.93
CA ALA A 86 -10.55 4.55 -8.54
C ALA A 86 -11.87 4.83 -7.81
N GLN A 87 -12.98 4.27 -8.31
CA GLN A 87 -14.30 4.39 -7.70
C GLN A 87 -14.34 3.76 -6.31
N LYS A 88 -13.81 2.53 -6.15
CA LYS A 88 -13.77 1.82 -4.87
C LYS A 88 -12.85 2.52 -3.87
N LEU A 89 -11.75 3.06 -4.33
CA LEU A 89 -10.79 3.79 -3.52
C LEU A 89 -11.26 5.23 -3.21
N LYS A 90 -12.28 5.72 -3.94
CA LYS A 90 -12.80 7.11 -3.87
C LYS A 90 -11.73 8.17 -4.16
N VAL A 91 -10.89 7.91 -5.17
CA VAL A 91 -9.86 8.83 -5.65
C VAL A 91 -10.09 9.16 -7.11
N SER A 92 -9.50 10.26 -7.58
CA SER A 92 -9.45 10.56 -9.00
C SER A 92 -8.51 9.59 -9.72
N THR A 93 -8.86 9.19 -10.95
CA THR A 93 -7.98 8.39 -11.81
C THR A 93 -6.63 9.05 -12.06
N GLY A 94 -6.55 10.38 -12.03
CA GLY A 94 -5.29 11.13 -12.12
C GLY A 94 -4.31 10.90 -10.95
N ASN A 95 -4.79 10.33 -9.84
CA ASN A 95 -3.95 9.94 -8.71
C ASN A 95 -3.41 8.50 -8.82
N ILE A 96 -3.72 7.81 -9.92
CA ILE A 96 -3.32 6.43 -10.17
C ILE A 96 -2.47 6.41 -11.43
N THR A 97 -1.25 5.92 -11.31
CA THR A 97 -0.32 5.74 -12.45
C THR A 97 -0.14 4.25 -12.70
N VAL A 98 -0.46 3.80 -13.91
CA VAL A 98 -0.21 2.41 -14.32
C VAL A 98 1.28 2.27 -14.60
N GLN A 99 1.91 1.31 -13.93
CA GLN A 99 3.30 0.93 -14.16
C GLN A 99 3.38 -0.22 -15.16
N THR A 100 2.53 -1.20 -14.96
CA THR A 100 2.49 -2.40 -15.79
C THR A 100 1.08 -2.97 -15.80
N PHE A 101 0.57 -3.28 -16.98
CA PHE A 101 -0.64 -4.05 -17.19
C PHE A 101 -0.31 -5.18 -18.16
N THR A 102 -0.44 -6.43 -17.74
CA THR A 102 -0.07 -7.59 -18.54
C THR A 102 -1.10 -8.69 -18.40
N VAL A 103 -1.53 -9.21 -19.54
CA VAL A 103 -2.40 -10.39 -19.60
C VAL A 103 -1.55 -11.60 -19.96
N TYR A 104 -1.50 -12.57 -19.08
CA TYR A 104 -0.77 -13.84 -19.28
C TYR A 104 -1.66 -14.89 -19.91
N SER A 105 -1.06 -15.69 -20.78
CA SER A 105 -1.67 -16.83 -21.42
C SER A 105 -1.42 -18.14 -20.65
N ASN A 106 -2.02 -19.24 -21.10
CA ASN A 106 -1.70 -20.55 -20.53
C ASN A 106 -0.26 -20.99 -20.81
N ALA A 107 0.38 -20.44 -21.85
CA ALA A 107 1.78 -20.75 -22.16
C ALA A 107 2.74 -20.21 -21.09
N ASP A 108 2.33 -19.17 -20.36
CA ASP A 108 3.12 -18.55 -19.30
C ASP A 108 2.96 -19.25 -17.94
N ALA A 109 2.13 -20.30 -17.89
CA ALA A 109 1.87 -21.04 -16.65
C ALA A 109 3.18 -21.61 -16.05
N ASN A 110 3.28 -21.53 -14.72
CA ASN A 110 4.44 -21.94 -13.93
C ASN A 110 5.71 -21.09 -14.15
N SER A 111 5.68 -20.06 -14.97
CA SER A 111 6.76 -19.06 -15.02
C SER A 111 6.83 -18.28 -13.72
N PRO A 112 8.02 -17.72 -13.37
CA PRO A 112 8.15 -16.88 -12.16
C PRO A 112 7.14 -15.76 -12.14
N ALA A 113 6.52 -15.53 -10.99
CA ALA A 113 5.60 -14.41 -10.83
C ALA A 113 6.32 -13.06 -11.02
N PRO A 114 5.61 -12.05 -11.53
CA PRO A 114 6.18 -10.71 -11.70
C PRO A 114 6.52 -10.07 -10.34
N PRO A 115 7.34 -8.99 -10.36
CA PRO A 115 7.77 -8.30 -9.15
C PRO A 115 6.58 -7.91 -8.24
N GLY A 116 6.75 -8.13 -6.92
CA GLY A 116 5.75 -7.84 -5.92
C GLY A 116 4.71 -8.95 -5.68
N ILE A 117 4.78 -10.06 -6.42
CA ILE A 117 3.92 -11.24 -6.24
C ILE A 117 4.80 -12.45 -5.91
N SER A 118 4.38 -13.23 -4.92
CA SER A 118 5.05 -14.49 -4.57
C SER A 118 4.46 -15.66 -5.34
N GLY A 119 5.33 -16.59 -5.78
CA GLY A 119 4.91 -17.84 -6.41
C GLY A 119 5.14 -17.87 -7.91
N ALA A 120 4.28 -18.56 -8.64
CA ALA A 120 4.33 -18.71 -10.09
C ALA A 120 3.05 -18.19 -10.74
N ILE A 121 3.11 -17.93 -12.03
CA ILE A 121 1.94 -17.50 -12.83
C ILE A 121 0.96 -18.67 -12.91
N PRO A 122 -0.32 -18.49 -12.53
CA PRO A 122 -1.31 -19.59 -12.48
C PRO A 122 -1.89 -19.95 -13.86
N GLY A 123 -1.23 -19.60 -14.94
CA GLY A 123 -1.76 -19.71 -16.31
C GLY A 123 -2.45 -18.42 -16.74
N ARG A 124 -3.63 -18.52 -17.37
CA ARG A 124 -4.37 -17.31 -17.76
C ARG A 124 -4.60 -16.42 -16.56
N SER A 125 -4.03 -15.23 -16.60
CA SER A 125 -4.11 -14.29 -15.48
C SER A 125 -3.84 -12.86 -15.93
N VAL A 126 -4.31 -11.92 -15.16
CA VAL A 126 -4.05 -10.48 -15.35
C VAL A 126 -3.16 -10.02 -14.22
N TYR A 127 -2.04 -9.43 -14.57
CA TYR A 127 -1.15 -8.73 -13.64
C TYR A 127 -1.27 -7.23 -13.83
N VAL A 128 -1.47 -6.54 -12.73
CA VAL A 128 -1.55 -5.08 -12.69
C VAL A 128 -0.62 -4.56 -11.61
N SER A 129 0.22 -3.62 -11.98
CA SER A 129 1.06 -2.85 -11.05
C SER A 129 0.76 -1.37 -11.20
N LEU A 130 0.40 -0.73 -10.11
CA LEU A 130 -0.02 0.66 -10.04
C LEU A 130 0.80 1.42 -9.00
N GLN A 131 0.92 2.72 -9.19
CA GLN A 131 1.29 3.66 -8.14
C GLN A 131 0.09 4.55 -7.81
N VAL A 132 -0.29 4.58 -6.55
CA VAL A 132 -1.44 5.35 -6.06
C VAL A 132 -0.96 6.47 -5.16
N THR A 133 -1.27 7.70 -5.52
CA THR A 133 -1.08 8.85 -4.65
C THR A 133 -2.31 8.99 -3.74
N TRP A 134 -2.09 8.79 -2.45
CA TRP A 134 -3.15 8.77 -1.44
C TRP A 134 -2.82 9.70 -0.29
N THR A 135 -3.84 10.45 0.14
CA THR A 135 -3.74 11.27 1.35
C THR A 135 -4.42 10.54 2.51
N MET A 136 -3.64 10.17 3.50
CA MET A 136 -4.18 9.55 4.72
C MET A 136 -5.09 10.53 5.47
N PRO A 137 -6.17 10.03 6.08
CA PRO A 137 -6.95 10.81 7.02
C PRO A 137 -6.04 11.43 8.09
N PRO A 138 -6.32 12.65 8.54
CA PRO A 138 -5.46 13.32 9.51
C PRO A 138 -5.36 12.51 10.80
N LEU A 139 -4.13 12.15 11.15
CA LEU A 139 -3.79 11.60 12.45
C LEU A 139 -3.26 12.74 13.31
N MET A 140 -3.90 13.04 14.44
CA MET A 140 -3.54 14.18 15.32
C MET A 140 -3.48 15.54 14.60
N GLY A 141 -4.31 15.73 13.57
CA GLY A 141 -4.34 16.97 12.78
C GLY A 141 -3.31 17.07 11.66
N ILE A 142 -2.47 16.07 11.47
CA ILE A 142 -1.47 16.02 10.40
C ILE A 142 -1.95 15.04 9.32
N SER A 143 -2.18 15.54 8.10
CA SER A 143 -2.43 14.69 6.93
C SER A 143 -1.12 14.37 6.22
N TYR A 144 -0.98 13.12 5.82
CA TYR A 144 0.19 12.66 5.07
C TYR A 144 -0.23 12.18 3.69
N THR A 145 0.36 12.77 2.65
CA THR A 145 0.18 12.32 1.27
C THR A 145 1.40 11.49 0.87
N GLY A 146 1.18 10.30 0.40
CA GLY A 146 2.24 9.39 -0.02
C GLY A 146 1.89 8.66 -1.30
N THR A 147 2.91 8.08 -1.93
CA THR A 147 2.76 7.20 -3.09
C THR A 147 2.93 5.76 -2.64
N TYR A 148 1.95 4.92 -2.99
CA TYR A 148 1.87 3.53 -2.58
C TYR A 148 1.94 2.63 -3.81
N PRO A 149 2.92 1.71 -3.88
CA PRO A 149 2.94 0.68 -4.91
C PRO A 149 1.88 -0.37 -4.59
N VAL A 150 1.04 -0.67 -5.56
CA VAL A 150 -0.02 -1.67 -5.44
C VAL A 150 0.07 -2.61 -6.62
N CYS A 151 0.19 -3.91 -6.37
CA CYS A 151 0.22 -4.91 -7.44
C CYS A 151 -0.71 -6.07 -7.12
N ALA A 152 -1.29 -6.64 -8.16
CA ALA A 152 -2.16 -7.79 -8.06
C ALA A 152 -1.99 -8.71 -9.27
N LEU A 153 -2.06 -10.00 -9.02
CA LEU A 153 -2.15 -11.04 -10.04
C LEU A 153 -3.43 -11.82 -9.78
N VAL A 154 -4.30 -11.88 -10.77
CA VAL A 154 -5.62 -12.53 -10.67
C VAL A 154 -5.76 -13.55 -11.79
N ALA A 155 -6.02 -14.80 -11.42
CA ALA A 155 -6.32 -15.84 -12.39
C ALA A 155 -7.66 -15.58 -13.07
N LEU A 156 -7.71 -15.76 -14.37
CA LEU A 156 -8.94 -15.65 -15.14
C LEU A 156 -9.78 -16.92 -14.98
N PRO A 157 -11.11 -16.81 -14.86
CA PRO A 157 -11.99 -17.97 -14.75
C PRO A 157 -11.89 -18.87 -15.99
N SER A 158 -12.02 -20.17 -15.79
CA SER A 158 -11.89 -21.19 -16.85
C SER A 158 -13.01 -21.18 -17.90
N TYR A 159 -14.10 -20.45 -17.67
CA TYR A 159 -15.21 -20.34 -18.63
C TYR A 159 -14.97 -19.35 -19.77
N PHE A 160 -13.83 -18.66 -19.80
CA PHE A 160 -13.39 -17.98 -21.01
C PHE A 160 -13.06 -19.05 -22.04
N ALA A 161 -13.94 -19.17 -23.06
CA ALA A 161 -13.88 -20.23 -24.06
C ALA A 161 -12.49 -20.31 -24.73
N PRO A 162 -11.99 -21.54 -25.01
CA PRO A 162 -10.78 -21.70 -25.81
C PRO A 162 -11.02 -21.06 -27.18
N GLY A 163 -10.29 -20.00 -27.51
CA GLY A 163 -10.44 -19.25 -28.76
C GLY A 163 -10.64 -17.74 -28.58
N GLN A 164 -10.96 -17.24 -27.40
CA GLN A 164 -10.83 -15.81 -27.09
C GLN A 164 -9.35 -15.48 -26.89
N GLN A 165 -8.71 -15.05 -27.97
CA GLN A 165 -7.37 -14.49 -27.89
C GLN A 165 -7.49 -13.03 -27.47
N TRP A 166 -6.76 -12.69 -26.45
CA TRP A 166 -6.46 -11.32 -26.10
C TRP A 166 -5.37 -10.84 -27.04
N ASN A 167 -5.62 -9.81 -27.81
CA ASN A 167 -4.62 -9.11 -28.60
C ASN A 167 -4.11 -7.90 -27.84
#